data_59305389fe6ac47b02f817731e3fdf79
#
_entry.id   59305389fe6ac47b02f817731e3fdf79
#
_cell.length_a   1.000
_cell.length_b   1.000
_cell.length_c   1.000
_cell.angle_alpha   90.00
_cell.angle_beta   90.00
_cell.angle_gamma   90.00
#
_symmetry.space_group_name_H-M   'P 1'
#
loop_
_entity.id
_entity.type
_entity.pdbx_description
1 polymer ?
#
loop_
_entity_poly.entity_id
_entity_poly.type
_entity_poly.pdbx_seq_one_letter_code
_entity_poly.pdbx_strand_id
1 'polypeptide(L)'
;MADDIAVLRAIYNCFNARDIDGVLDAVTDDVAWANGMEGGYVHGREGVREYWTRQWAIVSPHVEPLSFDRGPDGSIVVEVSQSVRDLQGRPLQDQTHGLKDHTVGHIFHLRDSKVTRFDIRGDH
;
A
#
# COMPACT_ATOMS: atom_id res chain seq x y z
N MET A 1 18.78 -9.15 -12.22
CA MET A 1 17.32 -8.97 -12.15
C MET A 1 16.94 -8.46 -10.77
N ALA A 2 16.06 -7.50 -10.73
CA ALA A 2 15.57 -7.03 -9.45
C ALA A 2 14.71 -8.12 -8.80
N ASP A 3 14.89 -8.30 -7.50
CA ASP A 3 14.05 -9.20 -6.74
C ASP A 3 12.73 -8.45 -6.46
N ASP A 4 11.60 -9.04 -6.86
CA ASP A 4 10.30 -8.42 -6.66
C ASP A 4 10.02 -8.16 -5.17
N ILE A 5 10.46 -9.04 -4.29
CA ILE A 5 10.31 -8.83 -2.85
C ILE A 5 11.12 -7.62 -2.41
N ALA A 6 12.32 -7.41 -2.94
CA ALA A 6 13.10 -6.23 -2.63
C ALA A 6 12.42 -4.95 -3.10
N VAL A 7 11.77 -5.00 -4.27
CA VAL A 7 10.97 -3.87 -4.78
C VAL A 7 9.84 -3.54 -3.80
N LEU A 8 9.13 -4.56 -3.33
CA LEU A 8 8.03 -4.34 -2.39
C LEU A 8 8.52 -3.80 -1.04
N ARG A 9 9.65 -4.30 -0.53
CA ARG A 9 10.23 -3.76 0.70
C ARG A 9 10.55 -2.28 0.56
N ALA A 10 11.09 -1.89 -0.60
CA ALA A 10 11.37 -0.49 -0.87
C ALA A 10 10.10 0.35 -0.89
N ILE A 11 9.01 -0.20 -1.46
CA ILE A 11 7.72 0.50 -1.48
C ILE A 11 7.24 0.76 -0.05
N TYR A 12 7.29 -0.23 0.83
CA TYR A 12 6.86 -0.04 2.22
C TYR A 12 7.73 0.99 2.93
N ASN A 13 9.05 0.95 2.72
CA ASN A 13 9.95 1.93 3.31
C ASN A 13 9.63 3.34 2.83
N CYS A 14 9.39 3.51 1.54
CA CYS A 14 9.04 4.82 0.97
C CYS A 14 7.69 5.29 1.49
N PHE A 15 6.71 4.40 1.58
CA PHE A 15 5.40 4.74 2.13
C PHE A 15 5.52 5.26 3.56
N ASN A 16 6.25 4.55 4.41
CA ASN A 16 6.42 4.96 5.81
C ASN A 16 7.22 6.26 5.93
N ALA A 17 8.13 6.50 5.00
CA ALA A 17 8.91 7.73 4.96
C ALA A 17 8.17 8.89 4.26
N ARG A 18 6.98 8.65 3.75
CA ARG A 18 6.17 9.61 2.98
C ARG A 18 6.85 10.02 1.68
N ASP A 19 7.64 9.12 1.11
CA ASP A 19 8.35 9.34 -0.15
C ASP A 19 7.48 8.83 -1.31
N ILE A 20 6.56 9.66 -1.77
CA ILE A 20 5.65 9.31 -2.85
C ILE A 20 6.41 9.01 -4.13
N ASP A 21 7.40 9.84 -4.46
CA ASP A 21 8.15 9.67 -5.72
C ASP A 21 8.86 8.32 -5.76
N GLY A 22 9.42 7.88 -4.62
CA GLY A 22 10.07 6.57 -4.54
C GLY A 22 9.10 5.44 -4.80
N VAL A 23 7.87 5.53 -4.29
CA VAL A 23 6.85 4.52 -4.55
C VAL A 23 6.42 4.56 -6.02
N LEU A 24 6.21 5.75 -6.59
CA LEU A 24 5.74 5.88 -7.96
C LEU A 24 6.77 5.34 -8.96
N ASP A 25 8.05 5.39 -8.63
CA ASP A 25 9.10 4.78 -9.46
C ASP A 25 8.98 3.26 -9.53
N ALA A 26 8.28 2.65 -8.59
CA ALA A 26 8.13 1.20 -8.52
C ALA A 26 6.80 0.70 -9.09
N VAL A 27 5.98 1.58 -9.66
CA VAL A 27 4.69 1.22 -10.25
C VAL A 27 4.65 1.59 -11.73
N THR A 28 3.78 0.91 -12.48
CA THR A 28 3.60 1.21 -13.91
C THR A 28 2.77 2.48 -14.10
N ASP A 29 2.83 3.05 -15.32
CA ASP A 29 2.07 4.25 -15.64
C ASP A 29 0.56 4.03 -15.54
N ASP A 30 0.11 2.80 -15.72
CA ASP A 30 -1.30 2.43 -15.71
C ASP A 30 -1.69 1.62 -14.48
N VAL A 31 -0.93 1.72 -13.40
CA VAL A 31 -1.16 0.94 -12.20
C VAL A 31 -2.61 1.09 -11.70
N ALA A 32 -3.19 -0.03 -11.23
CA ALA A 32 -4.47 -0.03 -10.53
C ALA A 32 -4.19 -0.23 -9.04
N TRP A 33 -4.53 0.74 -8.23
CA TRP A 33 -4.21 0.74 -6.80
C TRP A 33 -5.48 0.79 -5.98
N ALA A 34 -5.67 -0.20 -5.11
CA ALA A 34 -6.87 -0.28 -4.27
C ALA A 34 -6.95 0.93 -3.35
N ASN A 35 -8.13 1.54 -3.29
CA ASN A 35 -8.40 2.69 -2.44
C ASN A 35 -8.99 2.19 -1.12
N GLY A 36 -8.17 2.13 -0.07
CA GLY A 36 -8.59 1.65 1.24
C GLY A 36 -9.46 2.62 2.01
N MET A 37 -9.54 3.87 1.56
CA MET A 37 -10.37 4.88 2.24
C MET A 37 -11.81 4.88 1.75
N GLU A 38 -12.01 4.77 0.44
CA GLU A 38 -13.31 4.99 -0.18
C GLU A 38 -13.82 3.77 -0.96
N GLY A 39 -12.98 2.74 -1.11
CA GLY A 39 -13.30 1.58 -1.94
C GLY A 39 -12.96 1.83 -3.40
N GLY A 40 -12.98 0.76 -4.18
CA GLY A 40 -12.61 0.83 -5.59
C GLY A 40 -11.11 1.00 -5.79
N TYR A 41 -10.75 1.63 -6.90
CA TYR A 41 -9.34 1.79 -7.28
C TYR A 41 -9.05 3.20 -7.73
N VAL A 42 -7.80 3.62 -7.55
CA VAL A 42 -7.25 4.77 -8.24
C VAL A 42 -6.32 4.25 -9.34
N HIS A 43 -6.20 4.97 -10.43
CA HIS A 43 -5.48 4.50 -11.60
C HIS A 43 -4.37 5.47 -11.99
N GLY A 44 -3.22 4.89 -12.36
CA GLY A 44 -2.08 5.64 -12.81
C GLY A 44 -1.30 6.28 -11.67
N ARG A 45 -0.10 6.76 -12.01
CA ARG A 45 0.78 7.36 -11.00
C ARG A 45 0.18 8.61 -10.37
N GLU A 46 -0.46 9.45 -11.17
CA GLU A 46 -1.09 10.66 -10.64
C GLU A 46 -2.25 10.34 -9.72
N GLY A 47 -3.05 9.31 -10.03
CA GLY A 47 -4.13 8.87 -9.16
C GLY A 47 -3.61 8.40 -7.81
N VAL A 48 -2.52 7.64 -7.80
CA VAL A 48 -1.90 7.17 -6.55
C VAL A 48 -1.35 8.34 -5.75
N ARG A 49 -0.67 9.29 -6.42
CA ARG A 49 -0.12 10.47 -5.75
C ARG A 49 -1.23 11.27 -5.07
N GLU A 50 -2.31 11.51 -5.80
CA GLU A 50 -3.44 12.29 -5.28
C GLU A 50 -4.11 11.58 -4.11
N TYR A 51 -4.31 10.26 -4.22
CA TYR A 51 -4.92 9.46 -3.18
C TYR A 51 -4.09 9.52 -1.89
N TRP A 52 -2.78 9.30 -1.98
CA TRP A 52 -1.93 9.31 -0.79
C TRP A 52 -1.75 10.70 -0.21
N THR A 53 -1.70 11.72 -1.04
CA THR A 53 -1.63 13.11 -0.57
C THR A 53 -2.86 13.43 0.27
N ARG A 54 -4.05 13.01 -0.18
CA ARG A 54 -5.29 13.19 0.58
C ARG A 54 -5.27 12.38 1.88
N GLN A 55 -4.82 11.14 1.81
CA GLN A 55 -4.78 10.27 2.99
C GLN A 55 -3.86 10.83 4.06
N TRP A 56 -2.67 11.23 3.67
CA TRP A 56 -1.68 11.75 4.63
C TRP A 56 -2.01 13.14 5.15
N ALA A 57 -2.94 13.84 4.54
CA ALA A 57 -3.45 15.10 5.05
C ALA A 57 -4.44 14.91 6.20
N ILE A 58 -4.97 13.68 6.38
CA ILE A 58 -5.99 13.36 7.36
C ILE A 58 -5.46 12.44 8.45
N VAL A 59 -4.65 11.44 8.08
CA VAL A 59 -4.16 10.41 8.99
C VAL A 59 -2.69 10.14 8.73
N SER A 60 -2.06 9.47 9.70
CA SER A 60 -0.67 9.03 9.59
C SER A 60 -0.63 7.50 9.66
N PRO A 61 -0.76 6.80 8.52
CA PRO A 61 -0.69 5.35 8.52
C PRO A 61 0.75 4.87 8.55
N HIS A 62 0.97 3.72 9.19
CA HIS A 62 2.25 3.03 9.20
C HIS A 62 1.98 1.57 8.86
N VAL A 63 2.78 0.99 7.99
CA VAL A 63 2.63 -0.40 7.58
C VAL A 63 3.92 -1.16 7.81
N GLU A 64 3.78 -2.38 8.35
CA GLU A 64 4.90 -3.24 8.69
C GLU A 64 4.70 -4.56 7.98
N PRO A 65 5.48 -4.88 6.94
CA PRO A 65 5.33 -6.17 6.26
C PRO A 65 5.85 -7.29 7.16
N LEU A 66 5.03 -8.32 7.34
CA LEU A 66 5.33 -9.46 8.20
C LEU A 66 5.84 -10.65 7.41
N SER A 67 5.29 -10.91 6.23
CA SER A 67 5.70 -12.03 5.39
C SER A 67 5.41 -11.74 3.93
N PHE A 68 6.17 -12.37 3.05
CA PHE A 68 6.01 -12.25 1.60
C PHE A 68 5.89 -13.66 1.03
N ASP A 69 4.74 -13.96 0.41
CA ASP A 69 4.47 -15.27 -0.17
C ASP A 69 4.10 -15.14 -1.64
N ARG A 70 4.64 -16.02 -2.48
CA ARG A 70 4.30 -16.02 -3.90
C ARG A 70 3.05 -16.85 -4.12
N GLY A 71 2.08 -16.29 -4.83
CA GLY A 71 0.88 -16.99 -5.20
C GLY A 71 1.08 -17.82 -6.46
N PRO A 72 0.12 -18.72 -6.77
CA PRO A 72 0.23 -19.60 -7.95
C PRO A 72 0.14 -18.84 -9.28
N ASP A 73 -0.39 -17.64 -9.29
CA ASP A 73 -0.50 -16.80 -10.49
C ASP A 73 0.67 -15.82 -10.65
N GLY A 74 1.72 -15.98 -9.83
CA GLY A 74 2.86 -15.08 -9.87
C GLY A 74 2.69 -13.80 -9.06
N SER A 75 1.55 -13.61 -8.43
CA SER A 75 1.36 -12.47 -7.52
C SER A 75 2.14 -12.69 -6.23
N ILE A 76 2.36 -11.61 -5.49
CA ILE A 76 2.99 -11.69 -4.18
C ILE A 76 1.98 -11.21 -3.14
N VAL A 77 1.72 -12.07 -2.15
CA VAL A 77 0.82 -11.74 -1.04
C VAL A 77 1.68 -11.34 0.15
N VAL A 78 1.43 -10.16 0.68
CA VAL A 78 2.17 -9.65 1.82
C VAL A 78 1.21 -9.55 3.00
N GLU A 79 1.58 -10.20 4.10
CA GLU A 79 0.87 -10.02 5.36
C GLU A 79 1.41 -8.78 6.03
N VAL A 80 0.54 -7.84 6.37
CA VAL A 80 0.96 -6.51 6.82
C VAL A 80 0.26 -6.17 8.12
N SER A 81 1.03 -5.68 9.09
CA SER A 81 0.48 -5.07 10.29
C SER A 81 0.31 -3.58 10.01
N GLN A 82 -0.91 -3.10 10.10
CA GLN A 82 -1.25 -1.72 9.81
C GLN A 82 -1.61 -1.00 11.09
N SER A 83 -1.03 0.18 11.30
CA SER A 83 -1.37 1.08 12.40
C SER A 83 -1.73 2.43 11.80
N VAL A 84 -2.84 3.01 12.27
CA VAL A 84 -3.27 4.31 11.76
C VAL A 84 -3.42 5.27 12.93
N ARG A 85 -2.77 6.42 12.82
CA ARG A 85 -2.76 7.46 13.83
C ARG A 85 -3.32 8.75 13.26
N ASP A 86 -3.70 9.68 14.13
CA ASP A 86 -4.00 11.04 13.65
C ASP A 86 -2.69 11.78 13.37
N LEU A 87 -2.79 13.01 12.88
CA LEU A 87 -1.59 13.76 12.47
C LEU A 87 -0.71 14.16 13.66
N GLN A 88 -1.21 14.05 14.88
CA GLN A 88 -0.46 14.31 16.10
C GLN A 88 0.15 13.03 16.69
N GLY A 89 0.00 11.90 16.01
CA GLY A 89 0.56 10.63 16.45
C GLY A 89 -0.30 9.85 17.43
N ARG A 90 -1.55 10.25 17.66
CA ARG A 90 -2.45 9.59 18.59
C ARG A 90 -3.24 8.50 17.87
N PRO A 91 -3.60 7.40 18.57
CA PRO A 91 -4.48 6.40 17.96
C PRO A 91 -5.83 7.02 17.59
N LEU A 92 -6.35 6.61 16.43
CA LEU A 92 -7.69 7.04 16.03
C LEU A 92 -8.73 6.41 16.94
N GLN A 93 -9.69 7.20 17.41
CA GLN A 93 -10.76 6.71 18.26
C GLN A 93 -11.89 6.10 17.44
N ASP A 94 -12.22 6.71 16.31
CA ASP A 94 -13.20 6.19 15.37
C ASP A 94 -12.47 5.68 14.13
N GLN A 95 -12.31 4.38 14.03
CA GLN A 95 -11.60 3.77 12.92
C GLN A 95 -12.59 3.28 11.88
N THR A 96 -12.66 3.99 10.78
CA THR A 96 -13.62 3.73 9.71
C THR A 96 -12.90 3.48 8.38
N HIS A 97 -13.65 3.01 7.39
CA HIS A 97 -13.16 2.84 6.01
C HIS A 97 -11.93 1.95 5.89
N GLY A 98 -11.74 1.01 6.79
CA GLY A 98 -10.55 0.17 6.77
C GLY A 98 -9.28 0.83 7.28
N LEU A 99 -9.34 2.09 7.68
CA LEU A 99 -8.20 2.81 8.27
C LEU A 99 -8.15 2.56 9.76
N LYS A 100 -7.81 1.34 10.15
CA LYS A 100 -7.76 0.95 11.56
C LYS A 100 -6.58 0.02 11.80
N ASP A 101 -6.20 -0.09 13.05
CA ASP A 101 -5.11 -0.98 13.44
C ASP A 101 -5.55 -2.43 13.28
N HIS A 102 -4.93 -3.14 12.35
CA HIS A 102 -5.22 -4.56 12.14
C HIS A 102 -4.21 -5.16 11.16
N THR A 103 -4.27 -6.47 11.01
CA THR A 103 -3.47 -7.18 10.03
C THR A 103 -4.28 -7.34 8.75
N VAL A 104 -3.69 -7.00 7.62
CA VAL A 104 -4.34 -7.11 6.31
C VAL A 104 -3.42 -7.86 5.36
N GLY A 105 -3.99 -8.37 4.29
CA GLY A 105 -3.23 -8.92 3.18
C GLY A 105 -3.14 -7.91 2.04
N HIS A 106 -1.96 -7.71 1.52
CA HIS A 106 -1.75 -6.90 0.32
C HIS A 106 -1.35 -7.83 -0.81
N ILE A 107 -2.00 -7.72 -1.96
CA ILE A 107 -1.73 -8.57 -3.12
C ILE A 107 -1.15 -7.68 -4.22
N PHE A 108 0.09 -8.00 -4.63
CA PHE A 108 0.79 -7.24 -5.66
C PHE A 108 0.95 -8.07 -6.91
N HIS A 109 0.64 -7.48 -8.06
CA HIS A 109 0.97 -8.04 -9.36
C HIS A 109 2.06 -7.18 -9.97
N LEU A 110 3.13 -7.80 -10.44
CA LEU A 110 4.28 -7.09 -10.99
C LEU A 110 4.56 -7.53 -12.42
N ARG A 111 5.10 -6.61 -13.19
CA ARG A 111 5.59 -6.85 -14.54
C ARG A 111 6.88 -6.05 -14.69
N ASP A 112 7.96 -6.73 -15.08
CA ASP A 112 9.26 -6.10 -15.25
C ASP A 112 9.71 -5.34 -13.99
N SER A 113 9.50 -5.95 -12.84
CA SER A 113 9.88 -5.41 -11.52
C SER A 113 9.12 -4.13 -11.14
N LYS A 114 7.95 -3.89 -11.75
CA LYS A 114 7.08 -2.77 -11.37
C LYS A 114 5.69 -3.28 -11.08
N VAL A 115 5.04 -2.68 -10.08
CA VAL A 115 3.70 -3.05 -9.67
C VAL A 115 2.70 -2.57 -10.72
N THR A 116 1.90 -3.50 -11.23
CA THR A 116 0.82 -3.20 -12.18
C THR A 116 -0.53 -3.10 -11.48
N ARG A 117 -0.67 -3.79 -10.35
CA ARG A 117 -1.93 -3.82 -9.61
C ARG A 117 -1.66 -4.10 -8.14
N PHE A 118 -2.38 -3.42 -7.28
CA PHE A 118 -2.36 -3.62 -5.84
C PHE A 118 -3.78 -3.81 -5.34
N ASP A 119 -4.02 -4.91 -4.62
CA ASP A 119 -5.31 -5.20 -3.98
C ASP A 119 -5.13 -5.36 -2.48
N ILE A 120 -6.18 -5.04 -1.74
CA ILE A 120 -6.22 -5.27 -0.30
C ILE A 120 -7.16 -6.44 -0.04
N ARG A 121 -6.64 -7.47 0.62
CA ARG A 121 -7.46 -8.60 1.05
C ARG A 121 -7.97 -8.29 2.45
N GLY A 122 -9.28 -8.28 2.60
CA GLY A 122 -9.89 -7.95 3.88
C GLY A 122 -9.46 -8.91 4.97
N ASP A 123 -9.38 -8.38 6.16
CA ASP A 123 -9.16 -9.17 7.36
C ASP A 123 -10.53 -9.61 7.90
N HIS A 124 -10.62 -10.85 8.24
CA HIS A 124 -11.91 -11.42 8.67
C HIS A 124 -11.86 -11.90 10.10
#